data_ba1d85f73eb8fdfa2dfd60d219eb6534
#
_entry.id   ba1d85f73eb8fdfa2dfd60d219eb6534
#
_cell.length_a   1.000
_cell.length_b   1.000
_cell.length_c   1.000
_cell.angle_alpha   90.00
_cell.angle_beta   90.00
_cell.angle_gamma   90.00
#
_symmetry.space_group_name_H-M   'P 1'
#
loop_
_entity.id
_entity.type
_entity.pdbx_description
1 polymer ?
#
loop_
_entity_poly.entity_id
_entity_poly.type
_entity_poly.pdbx_seq_one_letter_code
_entity_poly.pdbx_strand_id
1 'polypeptide(L)'
;MACDEKNKWMLPWIIENFEKYHGDENDLYIVDFDQGYPELDGWFKKPQIMLEASTWAENVCWIDTDCEIRGNLNGIFDYVQEGKITIAVDQPWSTRRPERGRWFNSGVVAFTGRPSVLREWARIIWEKKHNEVGDQEVLNWMLGGDPLREITHINELPRIYNTLRLDLKDNTAPPNPKIIHWTGAKGKDKIREMMK
;
A
#
# COMPACT_ATOMS: atom_id res chain seq x y z
N MET A 1 4.22 7.51 3.63
CA MET A 1 4.39 7.32 2.17
C MET A 1 5.82 7.59 1.72
N ALA A 2 6.19 7.23 0.49
CA ALA A 2 7.46 7.61 -0.09
C ALA A 2 7.34 7.74 -1.62
N CYS A 3 8.24 8.50 -2.24
CA CYS A 3 8.29 8.62 -3.69
C CYS A 3 9.73 8.83 -4.19
N ASP A 4 9.95 8.47 -5.45
CA ASP A 4 11.14 8.81 -6.22
C ASP A 4 10.96 10.16 -6.96
N GLU A 5 12.04 10.70 -7.50
CA GLU A 5 12.03 11.95 -8.25
C GLU A 5 10.98 11.98 -9.37
N LYS A 6 10.81 10.84 -10.05
CA LYS A 6 9.86 10.70 -11.16
C LYS A 6 8.40 10.86 -10.73
N ASN A 7 8.08 10.60 -9.46
CA ASN A 7 6.73 10.62 -8.92
C ASN A 7 6.47 11.79 -7.95
N LYS A 8 7.47 12.62 -7.64
CA LYS A 8 7.34 13.79 -6.74
C LYS A 8 6.25 14.78 -7.14
N TRP A 9 5.91 14.85 -8.42
CA TRP A 9 4.85 15.74 -8.91
C TRP A 9 3.46 15.44 -8.30
N MET A 10 3.24 14.23 -7.77
CA MET A 10 1.98 13.86 -7.10
C MET A 10 1.92 14.31 -5.64
N LEU A 11 3.06 14.66 -5.02
CA LEU A 11 3.11 14.97 -3.58
C LEU A 11 2.21 16.15 -3.19
N PRO A 12 2.19 17.30 -3.88
CA PRO A 12 1.29 18.38 -3.49
C PRO A 12 -0.17 17.96 -3.45
N TRP A 13 -0.58 17.15 -4.41
CA TRP A 13 -1.94 16.65 -4.52
C TRP A 13 -2.31 15.67 -3.39
N ILE A 14 -1.46 14.70 -3.07
CA ILE A 14 -1.75 13.74 -2.01
C ILE A 14 -1.69 14.40 -0.63
N ILE A 15 -0.79 15.36 -0.41
CA ILE A 15 -0.69 16.13 0.83
C ILE A 15 -1.98 16.92 1.05
N GLU A 16 -2.44 17.69 0.05
CA GLU A 16 -3.69 18.44 0.12
C GLU A 16 -4.89 17.52 0.43
N ASN A 17 -4.95 16.35 -0.22
CA ASN A 17 -5.99 15.36 0.05
C ASN A 17 -5.93 14.83 1.49
N PHE A 18 -4.74 14.60 2.03
CA PHE A 18 -4.54 14.15 3.40
C PHE A 18 -4.98 15.23 4.40
N GLU A 19 -4.45 16.43 4.27
CA GLU A 19 -4.73 17.57 5.16
C GLU A 19 -6.22 17.91 5.21
N LYS A 20 -6.93 17.81 4.09
CA LYS A 20 -8.37 18.04 4.01
C LYS A 20 -9.20 17.20 4.99
N TYR A 21 -8.75 15.98 5.32
CA TYR A 21 -9.51 15.03 6.13
C TYR A 21 -8.88 14.74 7.49
N HIS A 22 -7.61 15.09 7.69
CA HIS A 22 -6.86 14.73 8.90
C HIS A 22 -6.34 15.94 9.67
N GLY A 23 -6.07 17.07 9.01
CA GLY A 23 -5.53 18.25 9.67
C GLY A 23 -4.30 17.90 10.52
N ASP A 24 -4.32 18.31 11.79
CA ASP A 24 -3.22 18.07 12.74
C ASP A 24 -3.39 16.76 13.55
N GLU A 25 -4.38 15.93 13.25
CA GLU A 25 -4.69 14.73 14.06
C GLU A 25 -3.74 13.56 13.82
N ASN A 26 -3.07 13.53 12.68
CA ASN A 26 -2.17 12.44 12.29
C ASN A 26 -0.89 12.99 11.67
N ASP A 27 0.22 12.33 11.97
CA ASP A 27 1.49 12.65 11.36
C ASP A 27 1.61 12.06 9.96
N LEU A 28 1.89 12.91 8.97
CA LEU A 28 2.20 12.49 7.61
C LEU A 28 3.72 12.55 7.38
N TYR A 29 4.33 11.38 7.18
CA TYR A 29 5.74 11.27 6.88
C TYR A 29 5.95 10.94 5.39
N ILE A 30 6.77 11.75 4.74
CA ILE A 30 7.13 11.58 3.32
C ILE A 30 8.62 11.27 3.24
N VAL A 31 8.95 10.08 2.76
CA VAL A 31 10.32 9.61 2.60
C VAL A 31 10.75 9.73 1.14
N ASP A 32 11.94 10.24 0.91
CA ASP A 32 12.55 10.28 -0.41
C ASP A 32 13.20 8.93 -0.72
N PHE A 33 12.69 8.21 -1.71
CA PHE A 33 13.26 6.95 -2.15
C PHE A 33 14.70 7.07 -2.65
N ASP A 34 15.09 8.24 -3.13
CA ASP A 34 16.44 8.44 -3.69
C ASP A 34 17.51 8.59 -2.61
N GLN A 35 17.11 8.84 -1.34
CA GLN A 35 18.04 9.05 -0.22
C GLN A 35 18.32 7.80 0.62
N GLY A 36 17.49 6.76 0.54
CA GLY A 36 17.65 5.54 1.34
C GLY A 36 17.78 4.29 0.48
N TYR A 37 18.48 3.29 1.03
CA TYR A 37 18.59 1.95 0.42
C TYR A 37 19.03 1.99 -1.05
N PRO A 38 20.25 2.49 -1.37
CA PRO A 38 20.70 2.70 -2.76
C PRO A 38 20.76 1.40 -3.59
N GLU A 39 20.82 0.23 -2.93
CA GLU A 39 20.85 -1.08 -3.57
C GLU A 39 19.46 -1.56 -4.02
N LEU A 40 18.40 -0.86 -3.62
CA LEU A 40 17.01 -1.20 -3.98
C LEU A 40 16.42 -0.14 -4.89
N ASP A 41 15.67 -0.57 -5.90
CA ASP A 41 14.97 0.30 -6.82
C ASP A 41 13.57 0.67 -6.30
N GLY A 42 13.19 1.93 -6.39
CA GLY A 42 11.82 2.46 -6.23
C GLY A 42 10.99 1.77 -5.17
N TRP A 43 9.91 1.12 -5.58
CA TRP A 43 8.94 0.46 -4.69
C TRP A 43 9.49 -0.72 -3.89
N PHE A 44 10.60 -1.34 -4.28
CA PHE A 44 11.24 -2.38 -3.47
C PHE A 44 11.77 -1.86 -2.13
N LYS A 45 11.92 -0.56 -1.95
CA LYS A 45 12.28 0.07 -0.68
C LYS A 45 11.12 0.09 0.34
N LYS A 46 9.88 -0.08 -0.13
CA LYS A 46 8.66 0.06 0.68
C LYS A 46 8.69 -0.71 2.00
N PRO A 47 8.91 -2.03 2.06
CA PRO A 47 8.87 -2.75 3.33
C PRO A 47 10.02 -2.39 4.27
N GLN A 48 11.19 -1.96 3.77
CA GLN A 48 12.28 -1.45 4.60
C GLN A 48 11.87 -0.14 5.29
N ILE A 49 11.26 0.78 4.54
CA ILE A 49 10.78 2.06 5.07
C ILE A 49 9.66 1.84 6.11
N MET A 50 8.75 0.90 5.86
CA MET A 50 7.73 0.54 6.84
C MET A 50 8.33 -0.05 8.13
N LEU A 51 9.40 -0.88 8.03
CA LEU A 51 10.13 -1.38 9.18
C LEU A 51 10.85 -0.28 9.93
N GLU A 52 11.42 0.69 9.24
CA GLU A 52 12.03 1.87 9.85
C GLU A 52 10.96 2.70 10.58
N ALA A 53 9.83 2.98 9.94
CA ALA A 53 8.73 3.70 10.56
C ALA A 53 8.26 3.05 11.87
N SER A 54 8.25 1.71 11.94
CA SER A 54 7.90 0.96 13.16
C SER A 54 8.90 1.13 14.33
N THR A 55 10.02 1.81 14.13
CA THR A 55 10.96 2.09 15.23
C THR A 55 10.60 3.34 16.01
N TRP A 56 9.79 4.23 15.46
CA TRP A 56 9.40 5.51 16.06
C TRP A 56 7.88 5.72 16.11
N ALA A 57 7.08 4.88 15.46
CA ALA A 57 5.62 4.89 15.53
C ALA A 57 5.09 3.49 15.84
N GLU A 58 4.17 3.37 16.81
CA GLU A 58 3.54 2.10 17.17
C GLU A 58 2.58 1.63 16.08
N ASN A 59 1.76 2.55 15.57
CA ASN A 59 0.79 2.29 14.52
C ASN A 59 1.25 2.96 13.23
N VAL A 60 1.37 2.20 12.17
CA VAL A 60 1.85 2.67 10.88
C VAL A 60 0.84 2.31 9.79
N CYS A 61 0.53 3.29 8.94
CA CYS A 61 -0.21 3.07 7.71
C CYS A 61 0.61 3.59 6.52
N TRP A 62 1.05 2.68 5.67
CA TRP A 62 1.62 3.02 4.38
C TRP A 62 0.51 3.36 3.38
N ILE A 63 0.73 4.41 2.61
CA ILE A 63 -0.16 4.82 1.51
C ILE A 63 0.72 5.18 0.31
N ASP A 64 0.46 4.60 -0.86
CA ASP A 64 1.14 4.94 -2.10
C ASP A 64 0.75 6.36 -2.57
N THR A 65 1.66 7.05 -3.23
CA THR A 65 1.46 8.46 -3.65
C THR A 65 0.39 8.65 -4.74
N ASP A 66 -0.03 7.59 -5.40
CA ASP A 66 -1.14 7.59 -6.36
C ASP A 66 -2.50 7.17 -5.74
N CYS A 67 -2.62 7.30 -4.42
CA CYS A 67 -3.86 7.12 -3.67
C CYS A 67 -4.60 8.45 -3.45
N GLU A 68 -5.83 8.57 -3.93
CA GLU A 68 -6.73 9.69 -3.63
C GLU A 68 -7.43 9.45 -2.30
N ILE A 69 -7.21 10.32 -1.31
CA ILE A 69 -7.89 10.24 -0.02
C ILE A 69 -9.22 11.00 -0.13
N ARG A 70 -10.32 10.35 0.21
CA ARG A 70 -11.71 10.84 0.09
C ARG A 70 -12.46 10.88 1.41
N GLY A 71 -11.81 10.59 2.52
CA GLY A 71 -12.43 10.62 3.84
C GLY A 71 -11.44 10.36 4.95
N ASN A 72 -11.88 10.50 6.19
CA ASN A 72 -11.07 10.21 7.36
C ASN A 72 -10.64 8.75 7.41
N LEU A 73 -9.35 8.51 7.65
CA LEU A 73 -8.70 7.20 7.61
C LEU A 73 -8.46 6.58 9.01
N ASN A 74 -8.81 7.28 10.10
CA ASN A 74 -8.54 6.81 11.47
C ASN A 74 -9.08 5.40 11.71
N GLY A 75 -10.24 5.06 11.14
CA GLY A 75 -10.82 3.73 11.22
C GLY A 75 -10.01 2.61 10.55
N ILE A 76 -8.90 2.89 9.86
CA ILE A 76 -7.99 1.84 9.36
C ILE A 76 -7.41 1.04 10.53
N PHE A 77 -7.09 1.73 11.63
CA PHE A 77 -6.45 1.09 12.77
C PHE A 77 -7.39 0.19 13.59
N ASP A 78 -8.70 0.31 13.41
CA ASP A 78 -9.69 -0.63 13.99
C ASP A 78 -9.54 -2.05 13.42
N TYR A 79 -8.91 -2.18 12.25
CA TYR A 79 -8.66 -3.47 11.58
C TYR A 79 -7.25 -4.00 11.82
N VAL A 80 -6.39 -3.28 12.52
CA VAL A 80 -5.02 -3.73 12.75
C VAL A 80 -5.00 -4.82 13.84
N GLN A 81 -4.25 -5.88 13.59
CA GLN A 81 -4.00 -6.96 14.54
C GLN A 81 -2.50 -7.12 14.78
N GLU A 82 -2.13 -7.30 16.04
CA GLU A 82 -0.73 -7.55 16.40
C GLU A 82 -0.16 -8.76 15.68
N GLY A 83 1.07 -8.65 15.21
CA GLY A 83 1.77 -9.71 14.50
C GLY A 83 1.40 -9.88 13.02
N LYS A 84 0.41 -9.14 12.52
CA LYS A 84 -0.05 -9.20 11.13
C LYS A 84 0.13 -7.86 10.42
N ILE A 85 0.17 -7.90 9.09
CA ILE A 85 -0.11 -6.72 8.26
C ILE A 85 -1.59 -6.71 7.85
N THR A 86 -2.18 -5.53 7.81
CA THR A 86 -3.57 -5.31 7.40
C THR A 86 -3.56 -4.72 6.00
N ILE A 87 -4.12 -5.45 5.03
CA ILE A 87 -3.98 -5.16 3.61
C ILE A 87 -5.24 -5.60 2.83
N ALA A 88 -5.62 -4.86 1.79
CA ALA A 88 -6.80 -5.18 1.01
C ALA A 88 -6.52 -6.19 -0.10
N VAL A 89 -7.52 -7.01 -0.41
CA VAL A 89 -7.51 -7.89 -1.59
C VAL A 89 -7.54 -7.04 -2.87
N ASP A 90 -6.65 -7.34 -3.81
CA ASP A 90 -6.73 -6.87 -5.19
C ASP A 90 -7.82 -7.67 -5.91
N GLN A 91 -9.07 -7.26 -5.75
CA GLN A 91 -10.21 -7.97 -6.31
C GLN A 91 -10.15 -8.08 -7.84
N PRO A 92 -9.81 -7.02 -8.60
CA PRO A 92 -9.70 -7.12 -10.05
C PRO A 92 -8.65 -8.14 -10.49
N TRP A 93 -7.51 -8.21 -9.81
CA TRP A 93 -6.46 -9.16 -10.15
C TRP A 93 -6.82 -10.60 -9.75
N SER A 94 -7.34 -10.79 -8.54
CA SER A 94 -7.81 -12.10 -8.04
C SER A 94 -8.90 -12.68 -8.95
N THR A 95 -9.80 -11.83 -9.46
CA THR A 95 -10.86 -12.27 -10.40
C THR A 95 -10.30 -12.65 -11.78
N ARG A 96 -9.30 -11.92 -12.27
CA ARG A 96 -8.71 -12.14 -13.60
C ARG A 96 -7.70 -13.29 -13.63
N ARG A 97 -7.17 -13.65 -12.47
CA ARG A 97 -6.13 -14.68 -12.29
C ARG A 97 -6.49 -15.65 -11.16
N PRO A 98 -7.66 -16.31 -11.23
CA PRO A 98 -8.15 -17.17 -10.15
C PRO A 98 -7.20 -18.35 -9.86
N GLU A 99 -6.39 -18.75 -10.82
CA GLU A 99 -5.38 -19.79 -10.65
C GLU A 99 -4.24 -19.39 -9.69
N ARG A 100 -4.10 -18.09 -9.40
CA ARG A 100 -3.11 -17.57 -8.44
C ARG A 100 -3.66 -17.37 -7.03
N GLY A 101 -4.94 -17.69 -6.82
CA GLY A 101 -5.61 -17.47 -5.56
C GLY A 101 -5.90 -16.01 -5.25
N ARG A 102 -6.01 -15.70 -3.95
CA ARG A 102 -6.19 -14.32 -3.49
C ARG A 102 -4.91 -13.53 -3.70
N TRP A 103 -5.07 -12.34 -4.26
CA TRP A 103 -3.98 -11.41 -4.50
C TRP A 103 -4.19 -10.16 -3.63
N PHE A 104 -3.15 -9.70 -2.94
CA PHE A 104 -3.22 -8.53 -2.07
C PHE A 104 -2.55 -7.33 -2.73
N ASN A 105 -3.12 -6.15 -2.54
CA ASN A 105 -2.60 -4.91 -3.11
C ASN A 105 -1.83 -4.10 -2.06
N SER A 106 -0.54 -3.87 -2.28
CA SER A 106 0.37 -3.21 -1.34
C SER A 106 0.30 -1.68 -1.33
N GLY A 107 -0.65 -1.06 -2.02
CA GLY A 107 -0.78 0.40 -2.05
C GLY A 107 -1.25 1.03 -0.74
N VAL A 108 -1.98 0.26 0.08
CA VAL A 108 -2.32 0.62 1.47
C VAL A 108 -2.03 -0.56 2.38
N VAL A 109 -1.14 -0.38 3.35
CA VAL A 109 -0.73 -1.41 4.31
C VAL A 109 -0.67 -0.80 5.71
N ALA A 110 -1.47 -1.33 6.64
CA ALA A 110 -1.46 -0.89 8.03
C ALA A 110 -0.98 -2.01 8.96
N PHE A 111 -0.34 -1.63 10.07
CA PHE A 111 0.13 -2.59 11.07
C PHE A 111 0.45 -1.88 12.39
N THR A 112 0.58 -2.66 13.46
CA THR A 112 1.11 -2.23 14.75
C THR A 112 2.40 -2.98 15.08
N GLY A 113 3.33 -2.33 15.76
CA GLY A 113 4.61 -2.90 16.15
C GLY A 113 5.46 -3.34 14.95
N ARG A 114 6.05 -4.54 15.02
CA ARG A 114 6.97 -5.08 14.01
C ARG A 114 6.58 -6.50 13.57
N PRO A 115 5.54 -6.67 12.75
CA PRO A 115 5.08 -7.98 12.30
C PRO A 115 6.20 -8.81 11.65
N SER A 116 6.25 -10.11 11.95
CA SER A 116 7.27 -10.99 11.37
C SER A 116 7.18 -11.07 9.86
N VAL A 117 5.97 -11.04 9.32
CA VAL A 117 5.72 -11.03 7.86
C VAL A 117 6.32 -9.81 7.17
N LEU A 118 6.29 -8.63 7.80
CA LEU A 118 6.90 -7.43 7.25
C LEU A 118 8.44 -7.57 7.18
N ARG A 119 9.05 -8.15 8.22
CA ARG A 119 10.50 -8.44 8.22
C ARG A 119 10.86 -9.48 7.16
N GLU A 120 10.04 -10.52 7.01
CA GLU A 120 10.25 -11.55 5.99
C GLU A 120 10.13 -10.94 4.58
N TRP A 121 9.12 -10.11 4.33
CA TRP A 121 8.93 -9.41 3.07
C TRP A 121 10.14 -8.52 2.71
N ALA A 122 10.60 -7.71 3.66
CA ALA A 122 11.79 -6.88 3.49
C ALA A 122 13.05 -7.72 3.20
N ARG A 123 13.25 -8.82 3.93
CA ARG A 123 14.38 -9.75 3.72
C ARG A 123 14.35 -10.40 2.34
N ILE A 124 13.19 -10.90 1.90
CA ILE A 124 13.06 -11.56 0.59
C ILE A 124 13.30 -10.58 -0.55
N ILE A 125 12.79 -9.35 -0.44
CA ILE A 125 13.09 -8.30 -1.42
C ILE A 125 14.61 -8.07 -1.51
N TRP A 126 15.28 -7.96 -0.37
CA TRP A 126 16.73 -7.76 -0.34
C TRP A 126 17.48 -8.90 -1.03
N GLU A 127 17.08 -10.15 -0.80
CA GLU A 127 17.74 -11.33 -1.36
C GLU A 127 17.40 -11.59 -2.84
N LYS A 128 16.16 -11.28 -3.28
CA LYS A 128 15.60 -11.68 -4.59
C LYS A 128 15.12 -10.54 -5.46
N LYS A 129 15.50 -9.31 -5.16
CA LYS A 129 15.03 -8.08 -5.81
C LYS A 129 15.05 -8.05 -7.34
N HIS A 130 15.84 -8.92 -7.95
CA HIS A 130 16.02 -8.93 -9.42
C HIS A 130 15.06 -9.85 -10.17
N ASN A 131 14.24 -10.64 -9.47
CA ASN A 131 13.43 -11.70 -10.08
C ASN A 131 11.94 -11.34 -10.19
N GLU A 132 11.50 -10.26 -9.52
CA GLU A 132 10.09 -9.88 -9.46
C GLU A 132 9.84 -8.51 -10.11
N VAL A 133 8.58 -8.27 -10.49
CA VAL A 133 8.16 -7.04 -11.15
C VAL A 133 8.04 -5.89 -10.13
N GLY A 134 7.64 -6.20 -8.88
CA GLY A 134 7.46 -5.23 -7.82
C GLY A 134 7.37 -5.84 -6.43
N ASP A 135 7.24 -4.98 -5.44
CA ASP A 135 7.12 -5.35 -4.04
C ASP A 135 5.85 -6.18 -3.76
N GLN A 136 4.76 -5.87 -4.43
CA GLN A 136 3.49 -6.57 -4.33
C GLN A 136 3.59 -8.02 -4.81
N GLU A 137 4.30 -8.27 -5.91
CA GLU A 137 4.54 -9.62 -6.43
C GLU A 137 5.34 -10.44 -5.43
N VAL A 138 6.37 -9.86 -4.81
CA VAL A 138 7.15 -10.53 -3.76
C VAL A 138 6.29 -10.92 -2.57
N LEU A 139 5.43 -10.01 -2.09
CA LEU A 139 4.51 -10.29 -0.99
C LEU A 139 3.57 -11.45 -1.34
N ASN A 140 2.90 -11.40 -2.48
CA ASN A 140 1.94 -12.41 -2.89
C ASN A 140 2.63 -13.77 -3.18
N TRP A 141 3.84 -13.76 -3.75
CA TRP A 141 4.65 -14.96 -3.91
C TRP A 141 5.05 -15.57 -2.55
N MET A 142 5.43 -14.72 -1.59
CA MET A 142 5.79 -15.16 -0.24
C MET A 142 4.62 -15.82 0.49
N LEU A 143 3.41 -15.31 0.29
CA LEU A 143 2.18 -15.92 0.83
C LEU A 143 1.83 -17.21 0.10
N GLY A 144 2.18 -17.32 -1.19
CA GLY A 144 2.10 -18.54 -2.00
C GLY A 144 0.69 -19.06 -2.23
N GLY A 145 -0.36 -18.25 -1.94
CA GLY A 145 -1.75 -18.72 -1.96
C GLY A 145 -2.05 -19.79 -0.90
N ASP A 146 -1.18 -19.93 0.12
CA ASP A 146 -1.39 -20.83 1.25
C ASP A 146 -2.34 -20.18 2.28
N PRO A 147 -3.55 -20.73 2.47
CA PRO A 147 -4.52 -20.16 3.40
C PRO A 147 -4.00 -20.08 4.85
N LEU A 148 -3.12 -21.00 5.27
CA LEU A 148 -2.54 -20.97 6.62
C LEU A 148 -1.57 -19.78 6.76
N ARG A 149 -0.76 -19.51 5.75
CA ARG A 149 0.12 -18.34 5.74
C ARG A 149 -0.69 -17.05 5.70
N GLU A 150 -1.74 -16.99 4.89
CA GLU A 150 -2.63 -15.83 4.85
C GLU A 150 -3.25 -15.56 6.23
N ILE A 151 -3.89 -16.54 6.84
CA ILE A 151 -4.53 -16.40 8.17
C ILE A 151 -3.51 -16.00 9.24
N THR A 152 -2.27 -16.51 9.16
CA THR A 152 -1.22 -16.23 10.15
C THR A 152 -0.68 -14.81 10.02
N HIS A 153 -0.54 -14.29 8.80
CA HIS A 153 0.23 -13.09 8.52
C HIS A 153 -0.61 -11.89 8.06
N ILE A 154 -1.81 -12.15 7.56
CA ILE A 154 -2.68 -11.11 6.98
C ILE A 154 -3.93 -10.92 7.82
N ASN A 155 -4.28 -9.66 8.06
CA ASN A 155 -5.62 -9.25 8.37
C ASN A 155 -6.21 -8.49 7.18
N GLU A 156 -7.43 -8.79 6.78
CA GLU A 156 -8.02 -8.18 5.59
C GLU A 156 -8.50 -6.76 5.89
N LEU A 157 -7.93 -5.79 5.18
CA LEU A 157 -8.42 -4.41 5.17
C LEU A 157 -9.65 -4.31 4.29
N PRO A 158 -10.76 -3.70 4.76
CA PRO A 158 -11.91 -3.43 3.90
C PRO A 158 -11.51 -2.63 2.66
N ARG A 159 -12.00 -3.05 1.49
CA ARG A 159 -11.65 -2.46 0.20
C ARG A 159 -12.01 -0.97 0.05
N ILE A 160 -12.86 -0.42 0.93
CA ILE A 160 -13.11 1.02 0.98
C ILE A 160 -11.84 1.84 1.25
N TYR A 161 -10.83 1.24 1.91
CA TYR A 161 -9.54 1.86 2.21
C TYR A 161 -8.47 1.60 1.14
N ASN A 162 -8.76 0.79 0.12
CA ASN A 162 -7.88 0.60 -1.03
C ASN A 162 -8.72 0.14 -2.23
N THR A 163 -9.60 1.02 -2.71
CA THR A 163 -10.41 0.77 -3.89
C THR A 163 -9.59 1.06 -5.14
N LEU A 164 -9.36 0.05 -5.96
CA LEU A 164 -8.51 0.19 -7.13
C LEU A 164 -9.23 0.89 -8.29
N ARG A 165 -8.48 1.61 -9.11
CA ARG A 165 -8.99 2.17 -10.38
C ARG A 165 -9.74 1.13 -11.23
N LEU A 166 -9.29 -0.11 -11.21
CA LEU A 166 -9.94 -1.20 -11.95
C LEU A 166 -11.27 -1.61 -11.33
N ASP A 167 -11.45 -1.49 -10.02
CA ASP A 167 -12.75 -1.70 -9.38
C ASP A 167 -13.80 -0.72 -9.90
N LEU A 168 -13.41 0.55 -10.08
CA LEU A 168 -14.30 1.56 -10.67
C LEU A 168 -14.66 1.21 -12.12
N LYS A 169 -13.67 0.78 -12.90
CA LYS A 169 -13.88 0.38 -14.31
C LYS A 169 -14.79 -0.85 -14.45
N ASP A 170 -14.61 -1.82 -13.55
CA ASP A 170 -15.32 -3.11 -13.60
C ASP A 170 -16.67 -3.06 -12.83
N ASN A 171 -17.04 -1.89 -12.27
CA ASN A 171 -18.24 -1.67 -11.44
C ASN A 171 -18.29 -2.60 -10.20
N THR A 172 -17.13 -2.91 -9.62
CA THR A 172 -16.98 -3.74 -8.41
C THR A 172 -16.50 -2.93 -7.20
N ALA A 173 -16.42 -1.60 -7.34
CA ALA A 173 -16.03 -0.72 -6.26
C ALA A 173 -17.02 -0.77 -5.10
N PRO A 174 -16.55 -0.81 -3.85
CA PRO A 174 -17.42 -0.68 -2.70
C PRO A 174 -18.07 0.72 -2.65
N PRO A 175 -19.22 0.87 -1.99
CA PRO A 175 -19.84 2.19 -1.81
C PRO A 175 -18.94 3.07 -0.90
N ASN A 176 -18.94 4.37 -1.18
CA ASN A 176 -18.23 5.38 -0.39
C ASN A 176 -16.76 5.06 -0.09
N PRO A 177 -15.93 4.85 -1.09
CA PRO A 177 -14.51 4.54 -0.89
C PRO A 177 -13.82 5.69 -0.16
N LYS A 178 -12.98 5.35 0.83
CA LYS A 178 -12.15 6.28 1.60
C LYS A 178 -10.83 6.57 0.89
N ILE A 179 -10.32 5.58 0.14
CA ILE A 179 -9.15 5.72 -0.71
C ILE A 179 -9.48 5.12 -2.08
N ILE A 180 -9.17 5.88 -3.14
CA ILE A 180 -9.10 5.36 -4.51
C ILE A 180 -7.64 5.30 -4.93
N HIS A 181 -7.17 4.12 -5.24
CA HIS A 181 -5.81 3.88 -5.70
C HIS A 181 -5.75 3.92 -7.24
N TRP A 182 -5.20 4.99 -7.78
CA TRP A 182 -5.07 5.25 -9.21
C TRP A 182 -3.87 4.50 -9.82
N THR A 183 -3.91 3.18 -9.76
CA THR A 183 -2.81 2.30 -10.19
C THR A 183 -2.39 2.47 -11.64
N GLY A 184 -1.07 2.48 -11.89
CA GLY A 184 -0.45 2.42 -13.21
C GLY A 184 -0.55 3.72 -14.02
N ALA A 185 -0.09 3.68 -15.27
CA ALA A 185 0.01 4.88 -16.13
C ALA A 185 -1.32 5.61 -16.32
N LYS A 186 -2.41 4.88 -16.61
CA LYS A 186 -3.76 5.47 -16.77
C LYS A 186 -4.28 6.11 -15.49
N GLY A 187 -3.90 5.61 -14.32
CA GLY A 187 -4.22 6.23 -13.05
C GLY A 187 -3.47 7.55 -12.86
N LYS A 188 -2.19 7.57 -13.18
CA LYS A 188 -1.38 8.79 -13.15
C LYS A 188 -1.90 9.87 -14.11
N ASP A 189 -2.38 9.48 -15.29
CA ASP A 189 -3.03 10.43 -16.21
C ASP A 189 -4.30 11.03 -15.59
N LYS A 190 -5.08 10.21 -14.87
CA LYS A 190 -6.27 10.70 -14.14
C LYS A 190 -5.91 11.69 -13.04
N ILE A 191 -4.84 11.42 -12.27
CA ILE A 191 -4.36 12.39 -11.26
C ILE A 191 -3.96 13.70 -11.91
N ARG A 192 -3.23 13.69 -13.06
CA ARG A 192 -2.89 14.92 -13.80
C ARG A 192 -4.12 15.71 -14.26
N GLU A 193 -5.21 15.04 -14.60
CA GLU A 193 -6.47 15.71 -14.93
C GLU A 193 -7.10 16.39 -13.71
N MET A 194 -7.03 15.76 -12.53
CA MET A 194 -7.59 16.31 -11.28
C MET A 194 -6.79 17.48 -10.72
N MET A 195 -5.51 17.58 -11.08
CA MET A 195 -4.62 18.67 -10.64
C MET A 195 -4.70 19.94 -11.52
N LYS A 196 -5.48 19.92 -12.61
CA LYS A 196 -5.71 21.08 -13.51
C LYS A 196 -6.84 21.94 -12.98
#